data_e2297853f26ee32dce5d779c9ac3a8a4
#
_entry.id   e2297853f26ee32dce5d779c9ac3a8a4
#
_cell.length_a   1.000
_cell.length_b   1.000
_cell.length_c   1.000
_cell.angle_alpha   90.00
_cell.angle_beta   90.00
_cell.angle_gamma   90.00
#
_symmetry.space_group_name_H-M   'P 1'
#
loop_
_entity.id
_entity.type
_entity.pdbx_description
1 polymer ?
#
loop_
_entity_poly.entity_id
_entity_poly.type
_entity_poly.pdbx_seq_one_letter_code
_entity_poly.pdbx_strand_id
1 'polypeptide(L)'
;MKQIRKQLAALLLAVALAAACAAPAFAAATAASIELTRKGSITVTLRDSESGSAVSGGKLTLYQVASISRKNGNLSYDYTNGFENCGVSLGDLSESDLARTLDDKRPADSKGETLTVDTDGKAVFSQLPLGLYLVVQSTASTGYEKINPFLVSVPLVEEDTYLYDVDALPKVGTLTPTTPPDVPEE
;
A
#
# COMPACT_ATOMS: atom_id res chain seq x y z
N MET A 1 17.01 23.03 72.11
CA MET A 1 15.88 23.26 71.18
C MET A 1 16.22 24.01 69.91
N LYS A 2 17.11 24.97 69.87
CA LYS A 2 17.52 25.71 68.65
C LYS A 2 18.32 24.89 67.63
N GLN A 3 19.13 23.91 68.09
CA GLN A 3 19.95 23.06 67.21
C GLN A 3 19.08 22.04 66.40
N ILE A 4 18.08 21.46 67.03
CA ILE A 4 17.18 20.49 66.39
C ILE A 4 16.36 21.12 65.30
N ARG A 5 15.92 22.37 65.45
CA ARG A 5 15.18 23.13 64.41
C ARG A 5 16.02 23.45 63.15
N LYS A 6 17.33 23.67 63.32
CA LYS A 6 18.24 23.92 62.17
C LYS A 6 18.52 22.65 61.39
N GLN A 7 18.63 21.50 62.06
CA GLN A 7 18.83 20.20 61.37
C GLN A 7 17.57 19.72 60.66
N LEU A 8 16.38 19.94 61.21
CA LEU A 8 15.12 19.66 60.55
C LEU A 8 14.87 20.55 59.30
N ALA A 9 15.27 21.83 59.36
CA ALA A 9 15.17 22.72 58.22
C ALA A 9 16.13 22.37 57.09
N ALA A 10 17.35 21.85 57.43
CA ALA A 10 18.32 21.38 56.43
C ALA A 10 17.88 20.06 55.78
N LEU A 11 17.24 19.16 56.54
CA LEU A 11 16.73 17.89 55.99
C LEU A 11 15.54 18.09 55.08
N LEU A 12 14.66 19.03 55.37
CA LEU A 12 13.52 19.38 54.49
C LEU A 12 13.96 20.05 53.18
N LEU A 13 15.05 20.84 53.21
CA LEU A 13 15.58 21.47 52.02
C LEU A 13 16.28 20.44 51.11
N ALA A 14 16.93 19.42 51.65
CA ALA A 14 17.59 18.38 50.90
C ALA A 14 16.58 17.41 50.21
N VAL A 15 15.44 17.17 50.85
CA VAL A 15 14.35 16.35 50.23
C VAL A 15 13.61 17.10 49.12
N ALA A 16 13.48 18.44 49.22
CA ALA A 16 12.84 19.24 48.19
C ALA A 16 13.71 19.38 46.91
N LEU A 17 15.04 19.24 47.03
CA LEU A 17 15.93 19.34 45.85
C LEU A 17 16.07 18.02 45.07
N ALA A 18 15.73 16.88 45.66
CA ALA A 18 15.77 15.59 44.99
C ALA A 18 14.52 15.28 44.14
N ALA A 19 13.45 16.04 44.29
CA ALA A 19 12.20 15.85 43.55
C ALA A 19 12.15 16.60 42.20
N ALA A 20 13.16 17.39 41.84
CA ALA A 20 13.13 18.27 40.66
C ALA A 20 13.77 17.67 39.39
N CYS A 21 14.23 16.41 39.37
CA CYS A 21 14.92 15.83 38.22
C CYS A 21 14.24 14.60 37.60
N ALA A 22 12.97 14.38 37.86
CA ALA A 22 12.19 13.42 37.08
C ALA A 22 11.31 14.18 36.08
N ALA A 23 11.93 14.90 35.14
CA ALA A 23 11.23 15.22 33.91
C ALA A 23 10.97 13.89 33.20
N PRO A 24 9.70 13.51 32.91
CA PRO A 24 9.47 12.41 32.01
C PRO A 24 10.13 12.80 30.68
N ALA A 25 11.16 12.07 30.27
CA ALA A 25 11.64 12.10 28.91
C ALA A 25 10.49 11.52 28.07
N PHE A 26 9.61 12.38 27.61
CA PHE A 26 8.78 12.05 26.46
C PHE A 26 9.78 11.85 25.33
N ALA A 27 10.11 10.60 25.02
CA ALA A 27 10.71 10.25 23.77
C ALA A 27 9.74 10.79 22.71
N ALA A 28 10.09 11.90 22.08
CA ALA A 28 9.39 12.35 20.90
C ALA A 28 9.46 11.16 19.94
N ALA A 29 8.33 10.51 19.70
CA ALA A 29 8.23 9.50 18.67
C ALA A 29 8.64 10.22 17.38
N THR A 30 9.83 9.88 16.89
CA THR A 30 10.32 10.41 15.63
C THR A 30 9.43 9.78 14.57
N ALA A 31 8.54 10.57 13.96
CA ALA A 31 7.75 10.10 12.83
C ALA A 31 8.71 9.45 11.84
N ALA A 32 8.41 8.22 11.44
CA ALA A 32 9.24 7.47 10.51
C ALA A 32 9.44 8.31 9.25
N SER A 33 10.67 8.55 8.84
CA SER A 33 10.93 9.28 7.60
C SER A 33 11.01 8.29 6.46
N ILE A 34 10.38 8.62 5.33
CA ILE A 34 10.46 7.79 4.12
C ILE A 34 11.91 7.73 3.59
N GLU A 35 12.38 6.52 3.29
CA GLU A 35 13.68 6.26 2.66
C GLU A 35 13.51 6.16 1.15
N LEU A 36 13.65 7.28 0.42
CA LEU A 36 13.36 7.36 -1.02
C LEU A 36 14.21 6.44 -1.91
N THR A 37 15.36 5.97 -1.43
CA THR A 37 16.25 5.05 -2.17
C THR A 37 15.96 3.57 -1.91
N ARG A 38 15.12 3.28 -0.92
CA ARG A 38 14.72 1.92 -0.59
C ARG A 38 13.89 1.31 -1.70
N LYS A 39 14.02 0.01 -1.90
CA LYS A 39 13.14 -0.78 -2.76
C LYS A 39 12.10 -1.48 -1.89
N GLY A 40 10.95 -1.75 -2.49
CA GLY A 40 9.89 -2.51 -1.83
C GLY A 40 9.39 -3.66 -2.68
N SER A 41 8.27 -4.25 -2.27
CA SER A 41 7.59 -5.32 -2.99
C SER A 41 6.08 -5.16 -2.93
N ILE A 42 5.39 -5.75 -3.91
CA ILE A 42 3.94 -5.93 -3.91
C ILE A 42 3.66 -7.41 -4.08
N THR A 43 2.99 -8.01 -3.09
CA THR A 43 2.45 -9.35 -3.17
C THR A 43 0.95 -9.27 -3.46
N VAL A 44 0.51 -9.75 -4.61
CA VAL A 44 -0.92 -9.85 -4.92
C VAL A 44 -1.35 -11.28 -4.67
N THR A 45 -2.34 -11.50 -3.79
CA THR A 45 -2.88 -12.82 -3.49
C THR A 45 -4.34 -12.90 -3.91
N LEU A 46 -4.64 -13.71 -4.93
CA LEU A 46 -6.00 -13.93 -5.42
C LEU A 46 -6.72 -14.98 -4.56
N ARG A 47 -7.90 -14.60 -4.09
CA ARG A 47 -8.77 -15.50 -3.32
C ARG A 47 -10.16 -15.54 -3.91
N ASP A 48 -10.72 -16.72 -4.00
CA ASP A 48 -12.11 -16.93 -4.35
C ASP A 48 -13.01 -16.21 -3.35
N SER A 49 -14.00 -15.46 -3.85
CA SER A 49 -14.85 -14.59 -3.03
C SER A 49 -15.76 -15.34 -2.07
N GLU A 50 -16.12 -16.58 -2.40
CA GLU A 50 -17.06 -17.42 -1.63
C GLU A 50 -16.32 -18.38 -0.70
N SER A 51 -15.39 -19.17 -1.26
CA SER A 51 -14.69 -20.21 -0.49
C SER A 51 -13.44 -19.72 0.21
N GLY A 52 -12.87 -18.57 -0.18
CA GLY A 52 -11.58 -18.08 0.31
C GLY A 52 -10.37 -18.87 -0.21
N SER A 53 -10.59 -19.85 -1.07
CA SER A 53 -9.54 -20.71 -1.64
C SER A 53 -8.57 -19.91 -2.52
N ALA A 54 -7.33 -20.38 -2.65
CA ALA A 54 -6.36 -19.79 -3.55
C ALA A 54 -6.81 -19.93 -5.02
N VAL A 55 -6.71 -18.84 -5.79
CA VAL A 55 -7.02 -18.81 -7.22
C VAL A 55 -5.71 -18.71 -7.98
N SER A 56 -5.30 -19.79 -8.65
CA SER A 56 -4.05 -19.88 -9.39
C SER A 56 -4.23 -19.71 -10.90
N GLY A 57 -3.13 -19.62 -11.63
CA GLY A 57 -3.15 -19.34 -13.06
C GLY A 57 -3.51 -17.89 -13.34
N GLY A 58 -3.82 -17.57 -14.58
CA GLY A 58 -3.99 -16.16 -14.94
C GLY A 58 -2.69 -15.36 -14.90
N LYS A 59 -2.76 -14.11 -15.29
CA LYS A 59 -1.58 -13.22 -15.33
C LYS A 59 -1.93 -11.85 -14.79
N LEU A 60 -1.06 -11.33 -13.94
CA LEU A 60 -1.10 -9.96 -13.43
C LEU A 60 0.02 -9.16 -14.06
N THR A 61 -0.29 -7.94 -14.48
CA THR A 61 0.70 -6.99 -14.98
C THR A 61 0.73 -5.78 -14.07
N LEU A 62 1.92 -5.40 -13.65
CA LEU A 62 2.19 -4.26 -12.80
C LEU A 62 2.80 -3.13 -13.62
N TYR A 63 2.19 -1.94 -13.60
CA TYR A 63 2.69 -0.74 -14.27
C TYR A 63 3.03 0.31 -13.21
N GLN A 64 4.24 0.86 -13.25
CA GLN A 64 4.55 2.03 -12.45
C GLN A 64 3.93 3.27 -13.11
N VAL A 65 2.92 3.86 -12.47
CA VAL A 65 2.20 5.05 -12.93
C VAL A 65 2.97 6.33 -12.59
N ALA A 66 3.50 6.38 -11.37
CA ALA A 66 4.25 7.53 -10.89
C ALA A 66 5.35 7.11 -9.92
N SER A 67 6.43 7.87 -9.88
CA SER A 67 7.48 7.78 -8.87
C SER A 67 7.19 8.75 -7.72
N ILE A 68 7.73 8.46 -6.53
CA ILE A 68 7.69 9.38 -5.40
C ILE A 68 8.95 10.24 -5.40
N SER A 69 8.75 11.55 -5.31
CA SER A 69 9.83 12.52 -5.15
C SER A 69 9.58 13.45 -3.97
N ARG A 70 10.60 14.19 -3.55
CA ARG A 70 10.46 15.25 -2.55
C ARG A 70 10.62 16.61 -3.22
N LYS A 71 9.55 17.41 -3.20
CA LYS A 71 9.54 18.77 -3.74
C LYS A 71 9.24 19.76 -2.61
N ASN A 72 10.13 20.71 -2.38
CA ASN A 72 9.96 21.72 -1.33
C ASN A 72 9.65 21.13 0.07
N GLY A 73 10.27 19.98 0.39
CA GLY A 73 10.05 19.27 1.66
C GLY A 73 8.84 18.31 1.67
N ASN A 74 7.92 18.43 0.73
CA ASN A 74 6.73 17.59 0.63
C ASN A 74 6.94 16.41 -0.32
N LEU A 75 6.28 15.28 -0.05
CA LEU A 75 6.23 14.16 -0.98
C LEU A 75 5.24 14.47 -2.10
N SER A 76 5.60 14.06 -3.30
CA SER A 76 4.82 14.29 -4.52
C SER A 76 4.94 13.06 -5.43
N TYR A 77 3.87 12.73 -6.13
CA TYR A 77 3.87 11.76 -7.22
C TYR A 77 4.21 12.46 -8.54
N ASP A 78 5.23 11.96 -9.21
CA ASP A 78 5.60 12.40 -10.55
C ASP A 78 5.29 11.27 -11.53
N TYR A 79 4.46 11.54 -12.53
CA TYR A 79 4.13 10.55 -13.56
C TYR A 79 5.39 9.99 -14.22
N THR A 80 5.33 8.73 -14.60
CA THR A 80 6.39 8.02 -15.32
C THR A 80 5.78 7.05 -16.33
N ASN A 81 6.62 6.39 -17.12
CA ASN A 81 6.23 5.32 -18.03
C ASN A 81 5.18 5.75 -19.10
N GLY A 82 5.20 7.02 -19.49
CA GLY A 82 4.28 7.59 -20.47
C GLY A 82 2.95 8.12 -19.89
N PHE A 83 2.64 7.85 -18.62
CA PHE A 83 1.39 8.28 -17.98
C PHE A 83 1.25 9.79 -17.83
N GLU A 84 2.34 10.56 -17.96
CA GLU A 84 2.31 12.03 -17.95
C GLU A 84 1.40 12.64 -19.03
N ASN A 85 1.13 11.88 -20.09
CA ASN A 85 0.29 12.30 -21.22
C ASN A 85 -1.13 11.70 -21.19
N CYS A 86 -1.50 10.91 -20.18
CA CYS A 86 -2.80 10.24 -20.11
C CYS A 86 -3.96 11.19 -19.74
N GLY A 87 -3.65 12.40 -19.27
CA GLY A 87 -4.67 13.42 -18.90
C GLY A 87 -5.49 13.05 -17.65
N VAL A 88 -4.97 12.16 -16.80
CA VAL A 88 -5.60 11.77 -15.52
C VAL A 88 -4.90 12.54 -14.40
N SER A 89 -5.61 12.96 -13.37
CA SER A 89 -5.03 13.61 -12.19
C SER A 89 -4.79 12.60 -11.09
N LEU A 90 -3.65 12.70 -10.38
CA LEU A 90 -3.36 11.94 -9.15
C LEU A 90 -3.62 12.78 -7.88
N GLY A 91 -4.45 13.82 -7.98
CA GLY A 91 -4.76 14.71 -6.86
C GLY A 91 -5.56 14.04 -5.73
N ASP A 92 -6.40 13.09 -6.09
CA ASP A 92 -7.16 12.27 -5.14
C ASP A 92 -7.04 10.78 -5.52
N LEU A 93 -6.25 10.03 -4.76
CA LEU A 93 -6.05 8.61 -4.99
C LEU A 93 -7.21 7.74 -4.46
N SER A 94 -8.17 8.33 -3.75
CA SER A 94 -9.33 7.62 -3.20
C SER A 94 -10.51 7.52 -4.16
N GLU A 95 -10.44 8.17 -5.34
CA GLU A 95 -11.46 8.06 -6.38
C GLU A 95 -11.64 6.60 -6.83
N SER A 96 -12.85 6.09 -6.71
CA SER A 96 -13.19 4.67 -6.96
C SER A 96 -12.87 4.21 -8.38
N ASP A 97 -12.95 5.11 -9.37
CA ASP A 97 -12.74 4.80 -10.79
C ASP A 97 -11.34 5.17 -11.30
N LEU A 98 -10.48 5.72 -10.44
CA LEU A 98 -9.15 6.19 -10.84
C LEU A 98 -8.31 5.08 -11.49
N ALA A 99 -8.26 3.89 -10.88
CA ALA A 99 -7.50 2.76 -11.39
C ALA A 99 -8.00 2.32 -12.79
N ARG A 100 -9.33 2.26 -12.97
CA ARG A 100 -9.94 1.93 -14.27
C ARG A 100 -9.65 3.00 -15.30
N THR A 101 -9.78 4.27 -14.94
CA THR A 101 -9.48 5.40 -15.83
C THR A 101 -8.02 5.40 -16.28
N LEU A 102 -7.09 5.05 -15.37
CA LEU A 102 -5.67 4.91 -15.69
C LEU A 102 -5.41 3.71 -16.61
N ASP A 103 -6.11 2.59 -16.42
CA ASP A 103 -5.99 1.43 -17.33
C ASP A 103 -6.55 1.73 -18.72
N ASP A 104 -7.73 2.35 -18.81
CA ASP A 104 -8.38 2.74 -20.08
C ASP A 104 -7.53 3.75 -20.88
N LYS A 105 -6.86 4.67 -20.18
CA LYS A 105 -6.00 5.70 -20.77
C LYS A 105 -4.51 5.35 -20.76
N ARG A 106 -4.19 4.11 -20.45
CA ARG A 106 -2.81 3.64 -20.36
C ARG A 106 -2.09 3.78 -21.70
N PRO A 107 -0.90 4.41 -21.73
CA PRO A 107 -0.12 4.52 -22.95
C PRO A 107 0.21 3.15 -23.54
N ALA A 108 0.09 3.03 -24.85
CA ALA A 108 0.31 1.75 -25.56
C ALA A 108 1.75 1.23 -25.43
N ASP A 109 2.71 2.13 -25.19
CA ASP A 109 4.13 1.84 -25.02
C ASP A 109 4.56 1.73 -23.55
N SER A 110 3.61 1.88 -22.60
CA SER A 110 3.90 1.73 -21.18
C SER A 110 4.42 0.31 -20.87
N LYS A 111 5.52 0.24 -20.13
CA LYS A 111 6.16 -1.02 -19.78
C LYS A 111 5.61 -1.53 -18.45
N GLY A 112 5.14 -2.77 -18.44
CA GLY A 112 4.69 -3.47 -17.26
C GLY A 112 5.46 -4.78 -17.05
N GLU A 113 5.60 -5.18 -15.80
CA GLU A 113 6.07 -6.50 -15.43
C GLU A 113 4.88 -7.45 -15.31
N THR A 114 4.94 -8.59 -15.99
CA THR A 114 3.85 -9.58 -15.99
C THR A 114 4.30 -10.86 -15.30
N LEU A 115 3.53 -11.29 -14.30
CA LEU A 115 3.74 -12.53 -13.57
C LEU A 115 2.51 -13.44 -13.69
N THR A 116 2.75 -14.76 -13.69
CA THR A 116 1.69 -15.75 -13.54
C THR A 116 1.42 -15.98 -12.07
N VAL A 117 0.16 -16.03 -11.69
CA VAL A 117 -0.26 -16.34 -10.32
C VAL A 117 0.03 -17.81 -10.02
N ASP A 118 0.76 -18.07 -8.95
CA ASP A 118 1.20 -19.41 -8.55
C ASP A 118 0.08 -20.26 -7.93
N THR A 119 0.41 -21.48 -7.48
CA THR A 119 -0.53 -22.43 -6.87
C THR A 119 -1.10 -21.96 -5.54
N ASP A 120 -0.40 -21.06 -4.84
CA ASP A 120 -0.86 -20.45 -3.59
C ASP A 120 -1.73 -19.21 -3.84
N GLY A 121 -1.99 -18.89 -5.11
CA GLY A 121 -2.74 -17.72 -5.53
C GLY A 121 -1.92 -16.43 -5.51
N LYS A 122 -0.58 -16.49 -5.51
CA LYS A 122 0.31 -15.35 -5.33
C LYS A 122 1.05 -14.96 -6.59
N ALA A 123 1.25 -13.65 -6.74
CA ALA A 123 2.23 -13.07 -7.65
C ALA A 123 3.04 -12.01 -6.87
N VAL A 124 4.38 -12.17 -6.82
CA VAL A 124 5.27 -11.33 -6.01
C VAL A 124 6.15 -10.48 -6.91
N PHE A 125 5.87 -9.20 -6.96
CA PHE A 125 6.70 -8.19 -7.63
C PHE A 125 7.70 -7.62 -6.63
N SER A 126 8.99 -7.77 -6.87
CA SER A 126 10.05 -7.41 -5.94
C SER A 126 10.98 -6.34 -6.51
N GLN A 127 11.83 -5.76 -5.64
CA GLN A 127 12.82 -4.74 -6.02
C GLN A 127 12.20 -3.51 -6.70
N LEU A 128 10.96 -3.17 -6.32
CA LEU A 128 10.23 -2.05 -6.89
C LEU A 128 10.77 -0.71 -6.39
N PRO A 129 11.02 0.27 -7.27
CA PRO A 129 11.20 1.66 -6.86
C PRO A 129 9.99 2.17 -6.08
N LEU A 130 10.16 3.21 -5.26
CA LEU A 130 9.01 3.82 -4.60
C LEU A 130 8.12 4.54 -5.62
N GLY A 131 6.80 4.36 -5.47
CA GLY A 131 5.86 4.93 -6.43
C GLY A 131 4.43 4.46 -6.28
N LEU A 132 3.61 4.90 -7.23
CA LEU A 132 2.23 4.44 -7.41
C LEU A 132 2.21 3.43 -8.54
N TYR A 133 1.57 2.31 -8.28
CA TYR A 133 1.49 1.17 -9.20
C TYR A 133 0.06 0.84 -9.55
N LEU A 134 -0.19 0.56 -10.82
CA LEU A 134 -1.44 0.04 -11.34
C LEU A 134 -1.29 -1.47 -11.55
N VAL A 135 -2.14 -2.25 -10.90
CA VAL A 135 -2.23 -3.71 -11.08
C VAL A 135 -3.39 -4.01 -12.00
N VAL A 136 -3.10 -4.72 -13.08
CA VAL A 136 -4.09 -5.14 -14.09
C VAL A 136 -4.01 -6.65 -14.27
N GLN A 137 -5.14 -7.34 -14.21
CA GLN A 137 -5.18 -8.74 -14.58
C GLN A 137 -5.26 -8.85 -16.11
N SER A 138 -4.13 -9.14 -16.75
CA SER A 138 -4.04 -9.26 -18.21
C SER A 138 -4.72 -10.55 -18.72
N THR A 139 -4.69 -11.64 -17.95
CA THR A 139 -5.36 -12.92 -18.25
C THR A 139 -6.09 -13.41 -17.00
N ALA A 140 -7.38 -13.69 -17.11
CA ALA A 140 -8.16 -14.28 -16.02
C ALA A 140 -7.68 -15.70 -15.69
N SER A 141 -7.86 -16.11 -14.43
CA SER A 141 -7.71 -17.52 -14.03
C SER A 141 -8.87 -18.34 -14.60
N THR A 142 -8.60 -19.60 -14.95
CA THR A 142 -9.62 -20.46 -15.55
C THR A 142 -10.81 -20.66 -14.58
N GLY A 143 -12.02 -20.37 -15.06
CA GLY A 143 -13.24 -20.48 -14.27
C GLY A 143 -13.56 -19.25 -13.39
N TYR A 144 -12.77 -18.21 -13.49
CA TYR A 144 -12.93 -17.00 -12.70
C TYR A 144 -13.09 -15.73 -13.56
N GLU A 145 -13.77 -14.75 -13.02
CA GLU A 145 -13.85 -13.42 -13.61
C GLU A 145 -12.51 -12.69 -13.47
N LYS A 146 -12.29 -11.70 -14.35
CA LYS A 146 -11.19 -10.76 -14.17
C LYS A 146 -11.46 -9.86 -12.98
N ILE A 147 -10.43 -9.63 -12.14
CA ILE A 147 -10.50 -8.58 -11.14
C ILE A 147 -10.46 -7.20 -11.80
N ASN A 148 -11.10 -6.23 -11.18
CA ASN A 148 -10.95 -4.84 -11.57
C ASN A 148 -9.51 -4.38 -11.34
N PRO A 149 -8.97 -3.47 -12.16
CA PRO A 149 -7.69 -2.86 -11.91
C PRO A 149 -7.72 -2.08 -10.59
N PHE A 150 -6.59 -2.04 -9.90
CA PHE A 150 -6.46 -1.32 -8.64
C PHE A 150 -5.08 -0.69 -8.48
N LEU A 151 -4.98 0.31 -7.59
CA LEU A 151 -3.75 1.03 -7.32
C LEU A 151 -3.12 0.55 -6.02
N VAL A 152 -1.79 0.51 -6.01
CA VAL A 152 -0.98 0.21 -4.82
C VAL A 152 0.14 1.24 -4.72
N SER A 153 0.31 1.86 -3.56
CA SER A 153 1.46 2.71 -3.26
C SER A 153 2.58 1.90 -2.60
N VAL A 154 3.81 2.12 -3.02
CA VAL A 154 5.01 1.63 -2.33
C VAL A 154 5.86 2.83 -1.96
N PRO A 155 6.05 3.15 -0.68
CA PRO A 155 5.46 2.47 0.46
C PRO A 155 3.96 2.77 0.62
N LEU A 156 3.26 1.86 1.27
CA LEU A 156 1.94 2.13 1.82
C LEU A 156 2.12 2.86 3.16
N VAL A 157 1.26 3.81 3.45
CA VAL A 157 1.25 4.52 4.74
C VAL A 157 0.15 3.90 5.59
N GLU A 158 0.54 3.29 6.71
CA GLU A 158 -0.38 2.81 7.74
C GLU A 158 -0.04 3.48 9.07
N GLU A 159 -1.03 4.17 9.63
CA GLU A 159 -0.87 4.99 10.83
C GLU A 159 0.34 5.92 10.66
N ASP A 160 1.38 5.90 11.30
CA ASP A 160 2.57 6.75 11.11
C ASP A 160 3.78 5.95 10.56
N THR A 161 3.52 4.80 9.91
CA THR A 161 4.57 3.88 9.46
C THR A 161 4.54 3.72 7.93
N TYR A 162 5.73 3.62 7.33
CA TYR A 162 5.90 3.31 5.90
C TYR A 162 6.13 1.80 5.71
N LEU A 163 5.18 1.11 5.07
CA LEU A 163 5.30 -0.29 4.70
C LEU A 163 5.83 -0.40 3.27
N TYR A 164 7.02 -0.95 3.12
CA TYR A 164 7.68 -1.10 1.82
C TYR A 164 7.32 -2.42 1.13
N ASP A 165 6.92 -3.42 1.92
CA ASP A 165 6.44 -4.70 1.44
C ASP A 165 4.92 -4.73 1.64
N VAL A 166 4.18 -4.63 0.54
CA VAL A 166 2.73 -4.40 0.53
C VAL A 166 2.01 -5.66 0.06
N ASP A 167 1.02 -6.10 0.85
CA ASP A 167 0.16 -7.21 0.50
C ASP A 167 -1.20 -6.69 0.00
N ALA A 168 -1.62 -7.13 -1.20
CA ALA A 168 -2.91 -6.86 -1.79
C ALA A 168 -3.72 -8.14 -1.92
N LEU A 169 -4.96 -8.14 -1.44
CA LEU A 169 -5.83 -9.33 -1.32
C LEU A 169 -7.15 -9.12 -2.08
N PRO A 170 -7.12 -8.93 -3.42
CA PRO A 170 -8.35 -8.82 -4.18
C PRO A 170 -9.10 -10.16 -4.17
N LYS A 171 -10.44 -10.07 -4.06
CA LYS A 171 -11.32 -11.23 -4.17
C LYS A 171 -11.77 -11.42 -5.61
N VAL A 172 -11.88 -12.67 -6.05
CA VAL A 172 -12.20 -13.05 -7.42
C VAL A 172 -13.54 -13.77 -7.42
N GLY A 173 -14.47 -13.33 -8.27
CA GLY A 173 -15.75 -14.03 -8.49
C GLY A 173 -15.58 -15.23 -9.43
N THR A 174 -16.34 -16.29 -9.20
CA THR A 174 -16.47 -17.39 -10.15
C THR A 174 -17.33 -16.99 -11.34
N LEU A 175 -16.98 -17.46 -12.54
CA LEU A 175 -17.85 -17.31 -13.70
C LEU A 175 -19.14 -18.09 -13.46
N THR A 176 -20.28 -17.39 -13.46
CA THR A 176 -21.58 -18.04 -13.47
C THR A 176 -21.78 -18.71 -14.84
N PRO A 177 -22.04 -20.05 -14.93
CA PRO A 177 -22.34 -20.67 -16.20
C PRO A 177 -23.61 -20.01 -16.78
N THR A 178 -23.51 -19.39 -17.94
CA THR A 178 -24.69 -18.96 -18.71
C THR A 178 -25.38 -20.23 -19.18
N THR A 179 -26.49 -20.59 -18.52
CA THR A 179 -27.41 -21.62 -19.07
C THR A 179 -27.91 -21.08 -20.40
N PRO A 180 -27.73 -21.82 -21.53
CA PRO A 180 -28.33 -21.40 -22.78
C PRO A 180 -29.85 -21.30 -22.59
N PRO A 181 -30.51 -20.30 -23.23
CA PRO A 181 -31.97 -20.24 -23.16
C PRO A 181 -32.54 -21.57 -23.70
N ASP A 182 -33.47 -22.14 -22.90
CA ASP A 182 -34.21 -23.35 -23.27
C ASP A 182 -34.87 -23.07 -24.63
N VAL A 183 -34.42 -23.78 -25.68
CA VAL A 183 -35.03 -23.70 -26.99
C VAL A 183 -36.25 -24.61 -26.89
N PRO A 184 -37.50 -24.10 -27.03
CA PRO A 184 -38.65 -24.97 -27.09
C PRO A 184 -38.52 -25.91 -28.28
N GLU A 185 -38.54 -27.21 -28.02
CA GLU A 185 -38.70 -28.20 -29.09
C GLU A 185 -40.09 -28.03 -29.69
N GLU A 186 -40.18 -27.77 -31.03
CA GLU A 186 -41.41 -27.81 -31.81
C GLU A 186 -41.87 -29.28 -32.05
#